data_0c07e22a4f351c4d6c9efffeb119a8eb
#
_entry.id   0c07e22a4f351c4d6c9efffeb119a8eb
#
_cell.length_a   1.000
_cell.length_b   1.000
_cell.length_c   1.000
_cell.angle_alpha   90.00
_cell.angle_beta   90.00
_cell.angle_gamma   90.00
#
_symmetry.space_group_name_H-M   'P 1'
#
loop_
_entity.id
_entity.type
_entity.pdbx_description
1 polymer ?
#
loop_
_entity_poly.entity_id
_entity_poly.type
_entity_poly.pdbx_seq_one_letter_code
_entity_poly.pdbx_strand_id
1 'polypeptide(L)'
;MPHYSTLHTHTDSGIHTILLNRPEKRNALSHQLIEDLTQALEAFAASQTCRVVIITGAGSSFCAGLDIEHLHAMAVAPGHLSATDDYHADAQRIATLLNTLYSLPKPTIAAVNGAAIAGGMGIATLCDFTLAVPEAKFGFTEVRIGFVPAIVAAFLRTQLGEKSSRDLLLTGRLISATEAQSLGLINRIVDEPDLMREAHALAHRLIRNSPAALEATKRLLGKFTDRHLPDDIEAAIRASVDARSNADFQEGVSAFLEKREPQWPSARVKEPVGSS
;
A
#
# COMPACT_ATOMS: atom_id res chain seq x y z
N MET A 1 2.91 22.01 13.77
CA MET A 1 2.91 20.70 13.09
C MET A 1 3.98 20.73 12.01
N PRO A 2 4.65 19.62 11.71
CA PRO A 2 5.54 19.57 10.55
C PRO A 2 4.79 19.99 9.28
N HIS A 3 5.48 20.64 8.36
CA HIS A 3 4.93 20.97 7.05
C HIS A 3 5.28 19.83 6.10
N TYR A 4 4.28 19.11 5.62
CA TYR A 4 4.42 18.06 4.62
C TYR A 4 4.15 18.62 3.23
N SER A 5 4.93 18.23 2.23
CA SER A 5 4.78 18.72 0.86
C SER A 5 3.71 17.95 0.06
N THR A 6 3.45 16.70 0.45
CA THR A 6 2.57 15.78 -0.29
C THR A 6 1.34 15.34 0.52
N LEU A 7 1.18 15.86 1.73
CA LEU A 7 0.04 15.59 2.61
C LEU A 7 -0.57 16.89 3.13
N HIS A 8 -1.87 16.84 3.37
CA HIS A 8 -2.51 17.77 4.30
C HIS A 8 -2.95 17.02 5.55
N THR A 9 -2.70 17.61 6.71
CA THR A 9 -3.15 17.06 7.99
C THR A 9 -4.14 18.00 8.65
N HIS A 10 -5.21 17.46 9.19
CA HIS A 10 -6.19 18.17 9.99
C HIS A 10 -6.40 17.47 11.32
N THR A 11 -6.58 18.23 12.39
CA THR A 11 -6.81 17.69 13.72
C THR A 11 -8.06 18.30 14.30
N ASP A 12 -8.98 17.46 14.71
CA ASP A 12 -10.19 17.85 15.43
C ASP A 12 -10.49 16.83 16.54
N SER A 13 -10.61 17.31 17.78
CA SER A 13 -11.12 16.53 18.93
C SER A 13 -10.45 15.16 19.11
N GLY A 14 -9.12 15.08 18.82
CA GLY A 14 -8.34 13.85 18.92
C GLY A 14 -8.39 12.97 17.67
N ILE A 15 -9.11 13.36 16.64
CA ILE A 15 -9.10 12.72 15.32
C ILE A 15 -8.07 13.46 14.45
N HIS A 16 -7.09 12.73 13.95
CA HIS A 16 -6.09 13.23 13.02
C HIS A 16 -6.38 12.67 11.62
N THR A 17 -6.70 13.55 10.69
CA THR A 17 -6.96 13.18 9.29
C THR A 17 -5.75 13.48 8.45
N ILE A 18 -5.28 12.50 7.68
CA ILE A 18 -4.26 12.62 6.64
C ILE A 18 -4.97 12.59 5.30
N LEU A 19 -4.80 13.64 4.52
CA LEU A 19 -5.21 13.72 3.13
C LEU A 19 -3.96 13.55 2.26
N LEU A 20 -3.85 12.43 1.54
CA LEU A 20 -2.83 12.24 0.50
C LEU A 20 -3.07 13.27 -0.60
N ASN A 21 -2.10 14.13 -0.92
CA ASN A 21 -2.32 15.32 -1.73
C ASN A 21 -1.38 15.42 -2.93
N ARG A 22 -1.49 14.43 -3.82
CA ARG A 22 -0.91 14.41 -5.17
C ARG A 22 -1.99 14.01 -6.19
N PRO A 23 -3.15 14.70 -6.26
CA PRO A 23 -4.29 14.26 -7.06
C PRO A 23 -3.97 14.15 -8.55
N GLU A 24 -3.07 14.97 -9.09
CA GLU A 24 -2.59 14.94 -10.48
C GLU A 24 -1.83 13.66 -10.84
N LYS A 25 -1.26 12.99 -9.84
CA LYS A 25 -0.59 11.68 -9.93
C LYS A 25 -1.42 10.57 -9.25
N ARG A 26 -2.74 10.78 -9.03
CA ARG A 26 -3.65 9.85 -8.34
C ARG A 26 -3.08 9.39 -6.99
N ASN A 27 -2.43 10.29 -6.28
CA ASN A 27 -1.78 10.03 -4.99
C ASN A 27 -0.76 8.88 -5.03
N ALA A 28 -0.04 8.74 -6.16
CA ALA A 28 1.02 7.73 -6.29
C ALA A 28 2.14 7.97 -5.27
N LEU A 29 2.65 6.88 -4.72
CA LEU A 29 3.69 6.83 -3.70
C LEU A 29 5.05 7.21 -4.33
N SER A 30 5.39 8.50 -4.29
CA SER A 30 6.75 8.98 -4.50
C SER A 30 7.57 8.79 -3.23
N HIS A 31 8.89 8.90 -3.30
CA HIS A 31 9.76 8.89 -2.10
C HIS A 31 9.28 9.91 -1.08
N GLN A 32 8.99 11.15 -1.52
CA GLN A 32 8.53 12.21 -0.63
C GLN A 32 7.20 11.87 0.05
N LEU A 33 6.22 11.28 -0.68
CA LEU A 33 4.95 10.89 -0.08
C LEU A 33 5.14 9.77 0.94
N ILE A 34 6.02 8.81 0.66
CA ILE A 34 6.35 7.73 1.60
C ILE A 34 6.99 8.32 2.87
N GLU A 35 7.94 9.24 2.72
CA GLU A 35 8.61 9.90 3.84
C GLU A 35 7.64 10.76 4.66
N ASP A 36 6.87 11.64 3.99
CA ASP A 36 5.89 12.50 4.65
C ASP A 36 4.86 11.67 5.44
N LEU A 37 4.33 10.59 4.83
CA LEU A 37 3.34 9.73 5.47
C LEU A 37 3.93 8.96 6.66
N THR A 38 5.15 8.42 6.52
CA THR A 38 5.84 7.74 7.62
C THR A 38 6.06 8.69 8.79
N GLN A 39 6.60 9.89 8.54
CA GLN A 39 6.81 10.90 9.57
C GLN A 39 5.50 11.34 10.24
N ALA A 40 4.42 11.49 9.47
CA ALA A 40 3.11 11.85 10.03
C ALA A 40 2.59 10.75 10.96
N LEU A 41 2.70 9.48 10.56
CA LEU A 41 2.28 8.35 11.38
C LEU A 41 3.10 8.25 12.68
N GLU A 42 4.42 8.41 12.60
CA GLU A 42 5.32 8.42 13.77
C GLU A 42 4.98 9.57 14.71
N ALA A 43 4.77 10.77 14.18
CA ALA A 43 4.35 11.93 14.97
C ALA A 43 3.02 11.69 15.69
N PHE A 44 2.04 11.05 15.01
CA PHE A 44 0.75 10.72 15.60
C PHE A 44 0.86 9.58 16.61
N ALA A 45 1.74 8.61 16.39
CA ALA A 45 2.03 7.58 17.39
C ALA A 45 2.53 8.18 18.71
N ALA A 46 3.44 9.16 18.64
CA ALA A 46 4.01 9.85 19.80
C ALA A 46 3.07 10.88 20.44
N SER A 47 2.04 11.33 19.72
CA SER A 47 1.13 12.39 20.18
C SER A 47 0.24 11.92 21.32
N GLN A 48 0.19 12.69 22.40
CA GLN A 48 -0.73 12.46 23.54
C GLN A 48 -2.17 12.87 23.19
N THR A 49 -2.35 13.73 22.21
CA THR A 49 -3.66 14.24 21.80
C THR A 49 -4.26 13.39 20.66
N CYS A 50 -3.47 12.64 19.92
CA CYS A 50 -3.97 11.75 18.88
C CYS A 50 -4.66 10.53 19.48
N ARG A 51 -5.92 10.32 19.11
CA ARG A 51 -6.74 9.21 19.55
C ARG A 51 -7.08 8.24 18.42
N VAL A 52 -7.27 8.74 17.20
CA VAL A 52 -7.61 7.98 15.98
C VAL A 52 -7.00 8.69 14.79
N VAL A 53 -6.52 7.93 13.81
CA VAL A 53 -6.01 8.43 12.53
C VAL A 53 -6.96 8.03 11.41
N ILE A 54 -7.36 8.99 10.56
CA ILE A 54 -8.10 8.74 9.31
C ILE A 54 -7.15 9.05 8.14
N ILE A 55 -7.12 8.17 7.14
CA ILE A 55 -6.35 8.38 5.89
C ILE A 55 -7.31 8.38 4.72
N THR A 56 -7.22 9.39 3.85
CA THR A 56 -8.02 9.50 2.61
C THR A 56 -7.19 10.15 1.51
N GLY A 57 -7.68 10.15 0.27
CA GLY A 57 -6.99 10.72 -0.88
C GLY A 57 -7.66 12.00 -1.41
N ALA A 58 -6.87 12.97 -1.86
CA ALA A 58 -7.37 14.10 -2.63
C ALA A 58 -7.78 13.66 -4.05
N GLY A 59 -8.80 14.28 -4.61
CA GLY A 59 -9.29 14.00 -5.96
C GLY A 59 -10.03 12.66 -6.05
N SER A 60 -9.95 12.00 -7.21
CA SER A 60 -10.77 10.84 -7.56
C SER A 60 -10.17 9.48 -7.17
N SER A 61 -9.03 9.45 -6.53
CA SER A 61 -8.33 8.21 -6.18
C SER A 61 -7.84 8.25 -4.73
N PHE A 62 -7.88 7.12 -4.08
CA PHE A 62 -7.24 6.97 -2.78
C PHE A 62 -5.71 6.99 -2.94
N CYS A 63 -5.15 5.98 -3.62
CA CYS A 63 -3.73 5.89 -3.91
C CYS A 63 -3.47 4.87 -5.03
N ALA A 64 -2.73 5.28 -6.07
CA ALA A 64 -2.46 4.44 -7.25
C ALA A 64 -1.27 3.48 -7.09
N GLY A 65 -0.66 3.37 -5.90
CA GLY A 65 0.55 2.58 -5.67
C GLY A 65 1.83 3.36 -5.98
N LEU A 66 2.92 2.67 -6.24
CA LEU A 66 4.21 3.31 -6.51
C LEU A 66 4.16 4.22 -7.75
N ASP A 67 4.92 5.29 -7.71
CA ASP A 67 5.05 6.21 -8.84
C ASP A 67 5.79 5.54 -10.00
N ILE A 68 5.06 5.23 -11.06
CA ILE A 68 5.56 4.46 -12.20
C ILE A 68 6.67 5.20 -12.95
N GLU A 69 6.64 6.53 -13.00
CA GLU A 69 7.72 7.31 -13.62
C GLU A 69 9.02 7.14 -12.84
N HIS A 70 8.94 7.08 -11.52
CA HIS A 70 10.09 6.79 -10.67
C HIS A 70 10.61 5.36 -10.90
N LEU A 71 9.72 4.36 -10.93
CA LEU A 71 10.10 2.98 -11.20
C LEU A 71 10.76 2.83 -12.58
N HIS A 72 10.25 3.52 -13.60
CA HIS A 72 10.83 3.52 -14.94
C HIS A 72 12.22 4.15 -14.93
N ALA A 73 12.38 5.31 -14.30
CA ALA A 73 13.70 5.96 -14.19
C ALA A 73 14.75 5.04 -13.56
N MET A 74 14.37 4.29 -12.52
CA MET A 74 15.24 3.28 -11.92
C MET A 74 15.54 2.12 -12.89
N ALA A 75 14.54 1.62 -13.60
CA ALA A 75 14.66 0.46 -14.49
C ALA A 75 15.52 0.72 -15.74
N VAL A 76 15.60 1.97 -16.21
CA VAL A 76 16.39 2.34 -17.41
C VAL A 76 17.71 3.02 -17.09
N ALA A 77 18.02 3.28 -15.82
CA ALA A 77 19.26 3.91 -15.42
C ALA A 77 20.49 3.06 -15.83
N PRO A 78 21.62 3.70 -16.26
CA PRO A 78 22.84 2.98 -16.49
C PRO A 78 23.26 2.17 -15.24
N GLY A 79 23.54 0.88 -15.41
CA GLY A 79 23.91 -0.01 -14.31
C GLY A 79 22.74 -0.47 -13.43
N HIS A 80 21.48 -0.26 -13.82
CA HIS A 80 20.30 -0.65 -13.05
C HIS A 80 20.31 -2.12 -12.58
N LEU A 81 20.85 -3.05 -13.37
CA LEU A 81 20.93 -4.47 -12.96
C LEU A 81 21.87 -4.73 -11.78
N SER A 82 22.74 -3.78 -11.44
CA SER A 82 23.66 -3.84 -10.30
C SER A 82 23.34 -2.81 -9.20
N ALA A 83 22.26 -2.06 -9.33
CA ALA A 83 21.84 -1.03 -8.34
C ALA A 83 21.08 -1.66 -7.13
N THR A 84 21.61 -2.76 -6.60
CA THR A 84 20.97 -3.53 -5.51
C THR A 84 20.77 -2.71 -4.23
N ASP A 85 21.72 -1.82 -3.90
CA ASP A 85 21.63 -0.99 -2.70
C ASP A 85 20.50 0.05 -2.79
N ASP A 86 20.33 0.67 -3.98
CA ASP A 86 19.23 1.62 -4.21
C ASP A 86 17.88 0.91 -4.20
N TYR A 87 17.79 -0.28 -4.79
CA TYR A 87 16.58 -1.10 -4.78
C TYR A 87 16.23 -1.58 -3.37
N HIS A 88 17.25 -1.93 -2.58
CA HIS A 88 17.06 -2.31 -1.19
C HIS A 88 16.53 -1.12 -0.38
N ALA A 89 17.14 0.06 -0.52
CA ALA A 89 16.72 1.26 0.19
C ALA A 89 15.27 1.65 -0.15
N ASP A 90 14.87 1.54 -1.43
CA ASP A 90 13.51 1.83 -1.88
C ASP A 90 12.50 0.81 -1.32
N ALA A 91 12.80 -0.48 -1.40
CA ALA A 91 11.96 -1.53 -0.81
C ALA A 91 11.82 -1.38 0.72
N GLN A 92 12.92 -1.00 1.38
CA GLN A 92 12.94 -0.76 2.82
C GLN A 92 12.04 0.42 3.22
N ARG A 93 12.02 1.53 2.44
CA ARG A 93 11.12 2.67 2.72
C ARG A 93 9.65 2.24 2.71
N ILE A 94 9.25 1.46 1.70
CA ILE A 94 7.87 0.96 1.59
C ILE A 94 7.54 0.01 2.73
N ALA A 95 8.45 -0.92 3.04
CA ALA A 95 8.28 -1.85 4.14
C ALA A 95 8.15 -1.10 5.47
N THR A 96 8.98 -0.07 5.69
CA THR A 96 8.93 0.79 6.88
C THR A 96 7.59 1.50 6.99
N LEU A 97 7.11 2.13 5.90
CA LEU A 97 5.81 2.80 5.88
C LEU A 97 4.67 1.84 6.27
N LEU A 98 4.59 0.68 5.59
CA LEU A 98 3.50 -0.26 5.82
C LEU A 98 3.57 -0.87 7.23
N ASN A 99 4.78 -1.18 7.71
CA ASN A 99 4.96 -1.68 9.08
C ASN A 99 4.64 -0.61 10.14
N THR A 100 5.00 0.66 9.91
CA THR A 100 4.67 1.78 10.81
C THR A 100 3.14 1.96 10.90
N LEU A 101 2.44 1.88 9.77
CA LEU A 101 0.98 1.95 9.74
C LEU A 101 0.34 0.76 10.49
N TYR A 102 0.77 -0.46 10.18
CA TYR A 102 0.25 -1.68 10.78
C TYR A 102 0.44 -1.73 12.29
N SER A 103 1.63 -1.36 12.76
CA SER A 103 2.01 -1.37 14.18
C SER A 103 1.60 -0.11 14.95
N LEU A 104 0.96 0.87 14.30
CA LEU A 104 0.56 2.13 14.95
C LEU A 104 -0.29 1.84 16.19
N PRO A 105 0.06 2.39 17.38
CA PRO A 105 -0.68 2.09 18.61
C PRO A 105 -2.09 2.69 18.65
N LYS A 106 -2.36 3.67 17.77
CA LYS A 106 -3.67 4.32 17.64
C LYS A 106 -4.53 3.59 16.63
N PRO A 107 -5.87 3.51 16.79
CA PRO A 107 -6.76 3.02 15.76
C PRO A 107 -6.63 3.82 14.46
N THR A 108 -6.67 3.13 13.31
CA THR A 108 -6.54 3.69 11.98
C THR A 108 -7.77 3.39 11.14
N ILE A 109 -8.20 4.36 10.33
CA ILE A 109 -9.35 4.23 9.44
C ILE A 109 -8.91 4.67 8.04
N ALA A 110 -9.03 3.81 7.04
CA ALA A 110 -8.95 4.20 5.64
C ALA A 110 -10.34 4.61 5.15
N ALA A 111 -10.46 5.85 4.66
CA ALA A 111 -11.64 6.35 3.95
C ALA A 111 -11.30 6.37 2.45
N VAL A 112 -11.63 5.27 1.76
CA VAL A 112 -11.20 5.00 0.38
C VAL A 112 -12.19 5.65 -0.58
N ASN A 113 -11.83 6.81 -1.09
CA ASN A 113 -12.63 7.66 -1.98
C ASN A 113 -12.54 7.29 -3.47
N GLY A 114 -11.83 6.22 -3.83
CA GLY A 114 -11.65 5.78 -5.21
C GLY A 114 -10.66 4.63 -5.32
N ALA A 115 -9.90 4.58 -6.41
CA ALA A 115 -8.96 3.48 -6.63
C ALA A 115 -7.86 3.42 -5.55
N ALA A 116 -7.64 2.21 -5.02
CA ALA A 116 -6.57 1.85 -4.09
C ALA A 116 -5.80 0.67 -4.70
N ILE A 117 -4.64 0.91 -5.30
CA ILE A 117 -3.93 -0.04 -6.14
C ILE A 117 -2.53 -0.30 -5.56
N ALA A 118 -2.05 -1.54 -5.67
CA ALA A 118 -0.70 -1.93 -5.27
C ALA A 118 -0.39 -1.51 -3.81
N GLY A 119 0.67 -0.74 -3.58
CA GLY A 119 0.96 -0.17 -2.26
C GLY A 119 -0.18 0.66 -1.67
N GLY A 120 -1.03 1.30 -2.52
CA GLY A 120 -2.23 2.01 -2.07
C GLY A 120 -3.29 1.07 -1.49
N MET A 121 -3.48 -0.10 -2.08
CA MET A 121 -4.30 -1.16 -1.48
C MET A 121 -3.68 -1.66 -0.18
N GLY A 122 -2.35 -1.77 -0.12
CA GLY A 122 -1.63 -2.09 1.12
C GLY A 122 -1.96 -1.09 2.23
N ILE A 123 -1.87 0.21 1.97
CA ILE A 123 -2.23 1.25 2.96
C ILE A 123 -3.70 1.09 3.38
N ALA A 124 -4.63 0.92 2.42
CA ALA A 124 -6.05 0.81 2.72
C ALA A 124 -6.37 -0.40 3.62
N THR A 125 -5.81 -1.58 3.30
CA THR A 125 -6.12 -2.83 4.00
C THR A 125 -5.34 -3.03 5.30
N LEU A 126 -4.26 -2.29 5.52
CA LEU A 126 -3.48 -2.32 6.77
C LEU A 126 -4.02 -1.36 7.84
N CYS A 127 -4.90 -0.43 7.49
CA CYS A 127 -5.69 0.26 8.50
C CYS A 127 -6.57 -0.74 9.26
N ASP A 128 -6.86 -0.45 10.54
CA ASP A 128 -7.73 -1.30 11.36
C ASP A 128 -9.16 -1.38 10.80
N PHE A 129 -9.59 -0.30 10.15
CA PHE A 129 -10.90 -0.21 9.50
C PHE A 129 -10.76 0.42 8.12
N THR A 130 -11.51 -0.12 7.17
CA THR A 130 -11.57 0.40 5.80
C THR A 130 -13.01 0.61 5.38
N LEU A 131 -13.35 1.87 5.08
CA LEU A 131 -14.61 2.27 4.47
C LEU A 131 -14.29 2.66 3.03
N ALA A 132 -15.13 2.28 2.07
CA ALA A 132 -14.87 2.57 0.65
C ALA A 132 -16.14 3.01 -0.06
N VAL A 133 -15.99 3.87 -1.06
CA VAL A 133 -17.09 4.19 -1.97
C VAL A 133 -17.41 3.00 -2.89
N PRO A 134 -18.66 2.87 -3.39
CA PRO A 134 -19.06 1.75 -4.27
C PRO A 134 -18.19 1.63 -5.53
N GLU A 135 -17.72 2.75 -6.07
CA GLU A 135 -16.91 2.84 -7.29
C GLU A 135 -15.44 2.49 -7.07
N ALA A 136 -15.01 2.37 -5.81
CA ALA A 136 -13.63 2.04 -5.48
C ALA A 136 -13.18 0.74 -6.15
N LYS A 137 -11.95 0.74 -6.64
CA LYS A 137 -11.29 -0.42 -7.22
C LYS A 137 -10.06 -0.77 -6.40
N PHE A 138 -9.85 -2.05 -6.19
CA PHE A 138 -8.75 -2.58 -5.42
C PHE A 138 -7.96 -3.59 -6.27
N GLY A 139 -6.67 -3.70 -6.05
CA GLY A 139 -5.87 -4.74 -6.71
C GLY A 139 -4.38 -4.59 -6.46
N PHE A 140 -3.70 -5.72 -6.53
CA PHE A 140 -2.23 -5.82 -6.51
C PHE A 140 -1.77 -6.10 -7.94
N THR A 141 -1.48 -5.05 -8.68
CA THR A 141 -1.26 -5.11 -10.14
C THR A 141 0.20 -5.22 -10.54
N GLU A 142 1.10 -5.37 -9.58
CA GLU A 142 2.56 -5.38 -9.77
C GLU A 142 3.02 -6.39 -10.81
N VAL A 143 2.45 -7.59 -10.82
CA VAL A 143 2.81 -8.65 -11.79
C VAL A 143 2.55 -8.26 -13.25
N ARG A 144 1.65 -7.30 -13.50
CA ARG A 144 1.36 -6.78 -14.85
C ARG A 144 2.47 -5.91 -15.42
N ILE A 145 3.37 -5.45 -14.56
CA ILE A 145 4.54 -4.63 -14.95
C ILE A 145 5.86 -5.35 -14.65
N GLY A 146 5.85 -6.69 -14.62
CA GLY A 146 7.04 -7.50 -14.35
C GLY A 146 7.60 -7.33 -12.94
N PHE A 147 6.81 -6.80 -12.00
CA PHE A 147 7.21 -6.57 -10.62
C PHE A 147 6.48 -7.53 -9.67
N VAL A 148 6.99 -7.71 -8.45
CA VAL A 148 6.36 -8.58 -7.45
C VAL A 148 5.67 -7.73 -6.36
N PRO A 149 4.44 -8.07 -5.93
CA PRO A 149 3.76 -7.45 -4.81
C PRO A 149 4.32 -7.97 -3.47
N ALA A 150 5.66 -7.97 -3.32
CA ALA A 150 6.34 -8.70 -2.25
C ALA A 150 6.01 -8.15 -0.86
N ILE A 151 6.16 -6.83 -0.66
CA ILE A 151 5.98 -6.21 0.65
C ILE A 151 4.53 -6.36 1.13
N VAL A 152 3.56 -6.09 0.24
CA VAL A 152 2.14 -6.25 0.58
C VAL A 152 1.75 -7.70 0.81
N ALA A 153 2.40 -8.66 0.13
CA ALA A 153 2.14 -10.10 0.30
C ALA A 153 2.46 -10.59 1.70
N ALA A 154 3.51 -10.05 2.34
CA ALA A 154 3.88 -10.39 3.71
C ALA A 154 2.73 -10.13 4.69
N PHE A 155 1.98 -9.04 4.48
CA PHE A 155 0.84 -8.67 5.31
C PHE A 155 -0.48 -9.32 4.85
N LEU A 156 -0.69 -9.43 3.53
CA LEU A 156 -1.95 -9.93 2.96
C LEU A 156 -2.26 -11.37 3.39
N ARG A 157 -1.21 -12.19 3.55
CA ARG A 157 -1.34 -13.58 3.98
C ARG A 157 -2.09 -13.73 5.32
N THR A 158 -1.96 -12.75 6.21
CA THR A 158 -2.67 -12.75 7.50
C THR A 158 -4.13 -12.30 7.40
N GLN A 159 -4.47 -11.59 6.33
CA GLN A 159 -5.81 -11.04 6.10
C GLN A 159 -6.69 -11.97 5.25
N LEU A 160 -6.09 -12.70 4.33
CA LEU A 160 -6.77 -13.60 3.39
C LEU A 160 -6.23 -15.02 3.49
N GLY A 161 -7.08 -15.99 3.17
CA GLY A 161 -6.63 -17.36 2.95
C GLY A 161 -5.76 -17.49 1.70
N GLU A 162 -4.95 -18.57 1.63
CA GLU A 162 -3.97 -18.77 0.56
C GLU A 162 -4.57 -18.70 -0.86
N LYS A 163 -5.77 -19.26 -1.08
CA LYS A 163 -6.42 -19.24 -2.40
C LYS A 163 -6.75 -17.84 -2.87
N SER A 164 -7.36 -17.01 -2.02
CA SER A 164 -7.69 -15.63 -2.35
C SER A 164 -6.43 -14.77 -2.54
N SER A 165 -5.40 -14.98 -1.71
CA SER A 165 -4.11 -14.31 -1.87
C SER A 165 -3.46 -14.66 -3.22
N ARG A 166 -3.41 -15.95 -3.60
CA ARG A 166 -2.88 -16.39 -4.90
C ARG A 166 -3.67 -15.80 -6.08
N ASP A 167 -5.01 -15.80 -5.99
CA ASP A 167 -5.84 -15.21 -7.04
C ASP A 167 -5.47 -13.74 -7.26
N LEU A 168 -5.49 -12.93 -6.22
CA LEU A 168 -5.23 -11.49 -6.35
C LEU A 168 -3.77 -11.19 -6.76
N LEU A 169 -2.79 -11.86 -6.15
CA LEU A 169 -1.38 -11.56 -6.37
C LEU A 169 -0.85 -12.12 -7.70
N LEU A 170 -1.33 -13.28 -8.16
CA LEU A 170 -0.84 -13.89 -9.41
C LEU A 170 -1.56 -13.39 -10.64
N THR A 171 -2.86 -13.06 -10.54
CA THR A 171 -3.61 -12.51 -11.68
C THR A 171 -3.41 -11.00 -11.82
N GLY A 172 -3.09 -10.32 -10.75
CA GLY A 172 -3.04 -8.85 -10.71
C GLY A 172 -4.38 -8.19 -11.03
N ARG A 173 -5.50 -8.93 -10.97
CA ARG A 173 -6.82 -8.42 -11.35
C ARG A 173 -7.31 -7.35 -10.38
N LEU A 174 -8.17 -6.47 -10.89
CA LEU A 174 -8.89 -5.52 -10.07
C LEU A 174 -10.18 -6.16 -9.55
N ILE A 175 -10.52 -5.81 -8.31
CA ILE A 175 -11.77 -6.20 -7.66
C ILE A 175 -12.61 -4.98 -7.32
N SER A 176 -13.91 -5.14 -7.24
CA SER A 176 -14.85 -4.11 -6.80
C SER A 176 -14.84 -3.95 -5.28
N ALA A 177 -15.42 -2.86 -4.77
CA ALA A 177 -15.65 -2.68 -3.34
C ALA A 177 -16.48 -3.82 -2.75
N THR A 178 -17.51 -4.30 -3.47
CA THR A 178 -18.34 -5.43 -3.03
C THR A 178 -17.54 -6.71 -2.87
N GLU A 179 -16.67 -7.02 -3.83
CA GLU A 179 -15.80 -8.19 -3.74
C GLU A 179 -14.76 -8.05 -2.62
N ALA A 180 -14.14 -6.86 -2.48
CA ALA A 180 -13.21 -6.58 -1.39
C ALA A 180 -13.87 -6.74 -0.02
N GLN A 181 -15.14 -6.34 0.12
CA GLN A 181 -15.92 -6.56 1.34
C GLN A 181 -16.21 -8.04 1.58
N SER A 182 -16.59 -8.78 0.55
CA SER A 182 -16.88 -10.22 0.67
C SER A 182 -15.64 -11.04 1.05
N LEU A 183 -14.46 -10.57 0.63
CA LEU A 183 -13.17 -11.15 1.00
C LEU A 183 -12.69 -10.72 2.40
N GLY A 184 -13.36 -9.78 3.06
CA GLY A 184 -12.96 -9.27 4.36
C GLY A 184 -11.83 -8.23 4.32
N LEU A 185 -11.46 -7.72 3.13
CA LEU A 185 -10.42 -6.71 2.97
C LEU A 185 -10.90 -5.29 3.31
N ILE A 186 -12.20 -5.04 3.23
CA ILE A 186 -12.80 -3.79 3.69
C ILE A 186 -14.00 -4.08 4.60
N ASN A 187 -14.29 -3.13 5.50
CA ASN A 187 -15.35 -3.31 6.50
C ASN A 187 -16.73 -2.89 5.99
N ARG A 188 -16.80 -1.78 5.23
CA ARG A 188 -18.07 -1.23 4.77
C ARG A 188 -17.95 -0.48 3.45
N ILE A 189 -19.02 -0.55 2.67
CA ILE A 189 -19.24 0.32 1.51
C ILE A 189 -20.14 1.47 1.97
N VAL A 190 -19.79 2.68 1.57
CA VAL A 190 -20.44 3.93 1.98
C VAL A 190 -20.54 4.86 0.78
N ASP A 191 -21.70 5.45 0.52
CA ASP A 191 -21.86 6.41 -0.57
C ASP A 191 -20.89 7.59 -0.45
N GLU A 192 -20.38 8.05 -1.58
CA GLU A 192 -19.29 9.06 -1.63
C GLU A 192 -19.57 10.31 -0.77
N PRO A 193 -20.77 10.93 -0.80
CA PRO A 193 -21.05 12.12 0.02
C PRO A 193 -20.95 11.86 1.53
N ASP A 194 -21.12 10.61 1.94
CA ASP A 194 -21.17 10.20 3.33
C ASP A 194 -19.85 9.61 3.85
N LEU A 195 -18.89 9.32 2.97
CA LEU A 195 -17.67 8.60 3.31
C LEU A 195 -16.94 9.21 4.52
N MET A 196 -16.64 10.50 4.46
CA MET A 196 -15.92 11.17 5.55
C MET A 196 -16.79 11.31 6.81
N ARG A 197 -18.09 11.54 6.68
CA ARG A 197 -19.02 11.58 7.80
C ARG A 197 -19.03 10.24 8.55
N GLU A 198 -19.09 9.13 7.83
CA GLU A 198 -19.08 7.78 8.43
C GLU A 198 -17.70 7.42 9.03
N ALA A 199 -16.59 7.85 8.40
CA ALA A 199 -15.26 7.69 8.97
C ALA A 199 -15.12 8.45 10.31
N HIS A 200 -15.58 9.70 10.36
CA HIS A 200 -15.61 10.49 11.60
C HIS A 200 -16.55 9.88 12.64
N ALA A 201 -17.73 9.37 12.24
CA ALA A 201 -18.66 8.71 13.16
C ALA A 201 -18.03 7.44 13.78
N LEU A 202 -17.27 6.67 13.00
CA LEU A 202 -16.49 5.53 13.50
C LEU A 202 -15.38 5.99 14.45
N ALA A 203 -14.62 7.04 14.08
CA ALA A 203 -13.57 7.60 14.92
C ALA A 203 -14.13 8.08 16.28
N HIS A 204 -15.26 8.78 16.29
CA HIS A 204 -15.93 9.18 17.54
C HIS A 204 -16.36 8.00 18.40
N ARG A 205 -16.79 6.87 17.81
CA ARG A 205 -17.08 5.65 18.60
C ARG A 205 -15.81 5.08 19.23
N LEU A 206 -14.70 5.06 18.49
CA LEU A 206 -13.40 4.57 18.99
C LEU A 206 -12.87 5.44 20.12
N ILE A 207 -12.97 6.77 20.01
CA ILE A 207 -12.50 7.73 21.02
C ILE A 207 -13.21 7.53 22.38
N ARG A 208 -14.44 7.06 22.39
CA ARG A 208 -15.17 6.80 23.65
C ARG A 208 -14.60 5.61 24.44
N ASN A 209 -13.79 4.76 23.82
CA ASN A 209 -13.13 3.65 24.47
C ASN A 209 -11.82 4.08 25.14
N SER A 210 -11.35 3.29 26.10
CA SER A 210 -10.07 3.50 26.76
C SER A 210 -8.90 3.44 25.77
N PRO A 211 -8.05 4.48 25.66
CA PRO A 211 -6.89 4.45 24.76
C PRO A 211 -5.95 3.29 25.08
N ALA A 212 -5.65 3.09 26.36
CA ALA A 212 -4.77 2.01 26.81
C ALA A 212 -5.33 0.61 26.46
N ALA A 213 -6.66 0.43 26.54
CA ALA A 213 -7.28 -0.84 26.18
C ALA A 213 -7.25 -1.06 24.65
N LEU A 214 -7.50 -0.02 23.84
CA LEU A 214 -7.40 -0.11 22.38
C LEU A 214 -5.97 -0.46 21.94
N GLU A 215 -4.97 0.24 22.48
CA GLU A 215 -3.57 -0.02 22.19
C GLU A 215 -3.16 -1.44 22.60
N ALA A 216 -3.53 -1.87 23.84
CA ALA A 216 -3.21 -3.21 24.31
C ALA A 216 -3.89 -4.29 23.44
N THR A 217 -5.13 -4.04 23.00
CA THR A 217 -5.86 -4.96 22.12
C THR A 217 -5.18 -5.08 20.74
N LYS A 218 -4.81 -3.95 20.11
CA LYS A 218 -4.07 -3.97 18.84
C LYS A 218 -2.77 -4.75 18.98
N ARG A 219 -1.98 -4.44 20.01
CA ARG A 219 -0.70 -5.13 20.27
C ARG A 219 -0.89 -6.63 20.52
N LEU A 220 -1.97 -7.03 21.19
CA LEU A 220 -2.28 -8.43 21.43
C LEU A 220 -2.66 -9.16 20.13
N LEU A 221 -3.51 -8.55 19.31
CA LEU A 221 -3.88 -9.09 18.00
C LEU A 221 -2.66 -9.27 17.11
N GLY A 222 -1.76 -8.26 17.05
CA GLY A 222 -0.49 -8.36 16.34
C GLY A 222 0.33 -9.56 16.80
N LYS A 223 0.50 -9.76 18.11
CA LYS A 223 1.25 -10.91 18.65
C LYS A 223 0.69 -12.28 18.25
N PHE A 224 -0.60 -12.39 18.00
CA PHE A 224 -1.21 -13.64 17.57
C PHE A 224 -1.01 -13.93 16.08
N THR A 225 -0.93 -12.89 15.27
CA THR A 225 -0.85 -12.99 13.81
C THR A 225 0.59 -12.93 13.29
N ASP A 226 1.51 -12.26 14.00
CA ASP A 226 2.76 -11.73 13.43
C ASP A 226 4.03 -12.51 13.84
N ARG A 227 3.93 -13.77 14.26
CA ARG A 227 5.11 -14.54 14.73
C ARG A 227 6.27 -14.56 13.74
N HIS A 228 5.97 -14.47 12.44
CA HIS A 228 6.94 -14.53 11.34
C HIS A 228 7.00 -13.24 10.53
N LEU A 229 6.21 -12.21 10.88
CA LEU A 229 6.12 -11.00 10.06
C LEU A 229 7.48 -10.30 9.84
N PRO A 230 8.38 -10.17 10.83
CA PRO A 230 9.70 -9.58 10.58
C PRO A 230 10.52 -10.36 9.53
N ASP A 231 10.53 -11.68 9.62
CA ASP A 231 11.23 -12.55 8.66
C ASP A 231 10.56 -12.50 7.27
N ASP A 232 9.22 -12.46 7.24
CA ASP A 232 8.43 -12.33 6.01
C ASP A 232 8.72 -10.98 5.31
N ILE A 233 8.82 -9.87 6.07
CA ILE A 233 9.18 -8.55 5.52
C ILE A 233 10.59 -8.58 4.95
N GLU A 234 11.55 -9.16 5.64
CA GLU A 234 12.92 -9.25 5.14
C GLU A 234 13.00 -10.09 3.85
N ALA A 235 12.31 -11.22 3.80
CA ALA A 235 12.19 -12.03 2.59
C ALA A 235 11.50 -11.25 1.45
N ALA A 236 10.49 -10.45 1.76
CA ALA A 236 9.78 -9.63 0.79
C ALA A 236 10.66 -8.50 0.23
N ILE A 237 11.51 -7.87 1.06
CA ILE A 237 12.48 -6.87 0.60
C ILE A 237 13.46 -7.53 -0.39
N ARG A 238 14.02 -8.69 -0.06
CA ARG A 238 14.90 -9.43 -0.98
C ARG A 238 14.21 -9.76 -2.31
N ALA A 239 13.00 -10.30 -2.27
CA ALA A 239 12.23 -10.61 -3.47
C ALA A 239 11.91 -9.36 -4.32
N SER A 240 11.67 -8.22 -3.68
CA SER A 240 11.45 -6.93 -4.35
C SER A 240 12.72 -6.44 -5.08
N VAL A 241 13.88 -6.61 -4.47
CA VAL A 241 15.19 -6.27 -5.08
C VAL A 241 15.46 -7.18 -6.28
N ASP A 242 15.28 -8.49 -6.11
CA ASP A 242 15.51 -9.48 -7.16
C ASP A 242 14.62 -9.22 -8.38
N ALA A 243 13.34 -8.88 -8.14
CA ALA A 243 12.41 -8.54 -9.22
C ALA A 243 12.84 -7.31 -10.02
N ARG A 244 13.34 -6.26 -9.36
CA ARG A 244 13.83 -5.05 -10.05
C ARG A 244 15.09 -5.30 -10.88
N SER A 245 15.88 -6.30 -10.53
CA SER A 245 17.06 -6.72 -11.28
C SER A 245 16.72 -7.61 -12.49
N ASN A 246 15.44 -7.89 -12.75
CA ASN A 246 14.99 -8.72 -13.85
C ASN A 246 14.64 -7.86 -15.09
N ALA A 247 14.98 -8.36 -16.28
CA ALA A 247 14.64 -7.70 -17.54
C ALA A 247 13.13 -7.55 -17.77
N ASP A 248 12.31 -8.42 -17.21
CA ASP A 248 10.85 -8.32 -17.27
C ASP A 248 10.33 -7.07 -16.56
N PHE A 249 10.98 -6.63 -15.49
CA PHE A 249 10.62 -5.39 -14.80
C PHE A 249 10.84 -4.17 -15.70
N GLN A 250 11.99 -4.08 -16.36
CA GLN A 250 12.28 -3.00 -17.32
C GLN A 250 11.26 -2.97 -18.46
N GLU A 251 11.02 -4.12 -19.08
CA GLU A 251 10.04 -4.25 -20.17
C GLU A 251 8.63 -3.88 -19.70
N GLY A 252 8.18 -4.41 -18.56
CA GLY A 252 6.84 -4.20 -18.06
C GLY A 252 6.54 -2.74 -17.73
N VAL A 253 7.47 -2.04 -17.06
CA VAL A 253 7.33 -0.62 -16.73
C VAL A 253 7.37 0.24 -18.00
N SER A 254 8.26 -0.06 -18.96
CA SER A 254 8.32 0.65 -20.25
C SER A 254 7.03 0.45 -21.04
N ALA A 255 6.57 -0.79 -21.20
CA ALA A 255 5.34 -1.13 -21.91
C ALA A 255 4.10 -0.42 -21.29
N PHE A 256 4.03 -0.34 -19.95
CA PHE A 256 2.96 0.38 -19.27
C PHE A 256 2.93 1.87 -19.62
N LEU A 257 4.08 2.56 -19.60
CA LEU A 257 4.18 3.98 -19.94
C LEU A 257 3.89 4.24 -21.42
N GLU A 258 4.35 3.34 -22.30
CA GLU A 258 4.12 3.38 -23.74
C GLU A 258 2.72 2.91 -24.14
N LYS A 259 1.91 2.44 -23.20
CA LYS A 259 0.54 1.92 -23.41
C LYS A 259 0.49 0.79 -24.45
N ARG A 260 1.45 -0.11 -24.42
CA ARG A 260 1.53 -1.31 -25.26
C ARG A 260 1.53 -2.58 -24.43
N GLU A 261 1.27 -3.71 -25.05
CA GLU A 261 1.45 -5.03 -24.41
C GLU A 261 2.92 -5.33 -24.17
N PRO A 262 3.29 -5.86 -22.98
CA PRO A 262 4.66 -6.22 -22.68
C PRO A 262 5.11 -7.48 -23.46
N GLN A 263 6.38 -7.50 -23.85
CA GLN A 263 7.02 -8.64 -24.50
C GLN A 263 8.04 -9.25 -23.54
N TRP A 264 7.60 -10.12 -22.68
CA TRP A 264 8.40 -10.64 -21.56
C TRP A 264 9.71 -11.29 -22.04
N PRO A 265 10.90 -10.74 -21.70
CA PRO A 265 12.18 -11.35 -22.06
C PRO A 265 12.35 -12.77 -21.51
N SER A 266 11.82 -13.05 -20.32
CA SER A 266 11.90 -14.38 -19.70
C SER A 266 11.04 -15.44 -20.40
N ALA A 267 9.98 -15.02 -21.13
CA ALA A 267 9.09 -15.94 -21.86
C ALA A 267 9.65 -16.35 -23.25
N ARG A 268 10.73 -15.69 -23.74
CA ARG A 268 11.37 -16.08 -25.00
C ARG A 268 12.06 -17.42 -24.80
N VAL A 269 11.55 -18.47 -25.42
CA VAL A 269 12.17 -19.78 -25.46
C VAL A 269 13.55 -19.58 -26.11
N LYS A 270 14.63 -19.89 -25.40
CA LYS A 270 15.95 -20.01 -26.03
C LYS A 270 15.82 -21.12 -27.07
N GLU A 271 15.89 -20.78 -28.36
CA GLU A 271 16.05 -21.81 -29.38
C GLU A 271 17.27 -22.66 -28.99
N PRO A 272 17.15 -23.99 -29.05
CA PRO A 272 18.30 -24.84 -28.79
C PRO A 272 19.43 -24.44 -29.78
N VAL A 273 20.56 -24.04 -29.21
CA VAL A 273 21.77 -23.76 -30.01
C VAL A 273 21.97 -24.99 -30.88
N GLY A 274 21.74 -24.82 -32.20
CA GLY A 274 21.84 -25.89 -33.16
C GLY A 274 23.19 -26.56 -33.04
N SER A 275 23.18 -27.85 -32.75
CA SER A 275 24.32 -28.75 -32.87
C SER A 275 24.70 -28.81 -34.35
N SER A 276 25.74 -28.07 -34.69
CA SER A 276 26.45 -28.21 -35.99
C SER A 276 27.35 -29.41 -35.92
#